data_6f7c8cea4fb725fc825d34dd232a8149
#
_entry.id   6f7c8cea4fb725fc825d34dd232a8149
#
_cell.length_a   1.000
_cell.length_b   1.000
_cell.length_c   1.000
_cell.angle_alpha   90.00
_cell.angle_beta   90.00
_cell.angle_gamma   90.00
#
_symmetry.space_group_name_H-M   'P 1'
#
loop_
_entity.id
_entity.type
_entity.pdbx_description
1 polymer ?
#
loop_
_entity_poly.entity_id
_entity_poly.type
_entity_poly.pdbx_seq_one_letter_code
_entity_poly.pdbx_strand_id
1 'polypeptide(L)'
;PIEELKGHLEYTGGFFNLLNPYALLGGVVTLTVFLTHGAIFLSLKTVGEIRNKSRKLATRYGLVAAVAAVSYLIWTINSMPEKKGLVLFLSILVALSWVAALVMNYRSREGWAFIFSAVAILAFVVDLFNVLYPRVMPSSIDSKFDLTIFNASSTDYTLKTMTVVAVIMTPLVLIYQGWTYWVFRKRVSADQIAHPERGVLDGDKLPL
;
A
#
# COMPACT_ATOMS: atom_id res chain seq x y z
N PRO A 1 -3.26 -25.14 -3.30
CA PRO A 1 -4.38 -26.01 -3.00
C PRO A 1 -4.60 -26.16 -1.50
N ILE A 2 -5.86 -26.10 -1.06
CA ILE A 2 -6.30 -26.37 0.31
C ILE A 2 -7.27 -27.54 0.21
N GLU A 3 -7.09 -28.55 1.04
CA GLU A 3 -7.92 -29.76 1.10
C GLU A 3 -8.29 -30.07 2.54
N GLU A 4 -9.34 -30.84 2.73
CA GLU A 4 -9.69 -31.36 4.03
C GLU A 4 -8.93 -32.69 4.31
N LEU A 5 -7.99 -32.63 5.26
CA LEU A 5 -7.24 -33.79 5.74
C LEU A 5 -7.56 -34.01 7.21
N LYS A 6 -8.00 -35.23 7.55
CA LYS A 6 -8.33 -35.63 8.93
C LYS A 6 -9.30 -34.67 9.67
N GLY A 7 -10.26 -34.09 8.93
CA GLY A 7 -11.26 -33.18 9.51
C GLY A 7 -10.76 -31.72 9.71
N HIS A 8 -9.59 -31.38 9.17
CA HIS A 8 -9.05 -30.02 9.17
C HIS A 8 -8.71 -29.57 7.76
N LEU A 9 -8.86 -28.25 7.49
CA LEU A 9 -8.42 -27.67 6.23
C LEU A 9 -6.93 -27.40 6.28
N GLU A 10 -6.16 -28.06 5.42
CA GLU A 10 -4.71 -27.96 5.35
C GLU A 10 -4.25 -27.52 3.97
N TYR A 11 -3.15 -26.75 3.93
CA TYR A 11 -2.51 -26.38 2.68
C TYR A 11 -1.60 -27.52 2.20
N THR A 12 -1.98 -28.14 1.07
CA THR A 12 -1.28 -29.30 0.50
C THR A 12 -0.32 -28.94 -0.63
N GLY A 13 -0.23 -27.65 -0.99
CA GLY A 13 0.65 -27.15 -2.03
C GLY A 13 2.10 -26.95 -1.57
N GLY A 14 3.03 -27.04 -2.53
CA GLY A 14 4.42 -26.65 -2.29
C GLY A 14 4.64 -25.14 -2.38
N PHE A 15 5.86 -24.72 -2.01
CA PHE A 15 6.27 -23.28 -2.05
C PHE A 15 5.99 -22.64 -3.42
N PHE A 16 6.29 -23.32 -4.51
CA PHE A 16 6.11 -22.79 -5.86
C PHE A 16 4.64 -22.59 -6.28
N ASN A 17 3.70 -23.28 -5.64
CA ASN A 17 2.27 -23.09 -5.91
C ASN A 17 1.78 -21.70 -5.44
N LEU A 18 2.48 -21.08 -4.49
CA LEU A 18 2.20 -19.71 -4.04
C LEU A 18 2.68 -18.66 -5.04
N LEU A 19 3.65 -18.99 -5.88
CA LEU A 19 4.23 -18.14 -6.91
C LEU A 19 3.45 -18.22 -8.24
N ASN A 20 2.12 -18.17 -8.16
CA ASN A 20 1.30 -18.14 -9.37
C ASN A 20 1.38 -16.76 -10.07
N PRO A 21 1.07 -16.67 -11.39
CA PRO A 21 1.20 -15.43 -12.14
C PRO A 21 0.40 -14.25 -11.57
N TYR A 22 -0.78 -14.50 -11.00
CA TYR A 22 -1.61 -13.48 -10.37
C TYR A 22 -0.94 -12.94 -9.10
N ALA A 23 -0.41 -13.81 -8.25
CA ALA A 23 0.32 -13.40 -7.04
C ALA A 23 1.61 -12.64 -7.38
N LEU A 24 2.36 -13.07 -8.40
CA LEU A 24 3.55 -12.38 -8.88
C LEU A 24 3.21 -10.99 -9.43
N LEU A 25 2.14 -10.86 -10.20
CA LEU A 25 1.66 -9.56 -10.68
C LEU A 25 1.28 -8.65 -9.51
N GLY A 26 0.58 -9.18 -8.49
CA GLY A 26 0.27 -8.46 -7.24
C GLY A 26 1.53 -7.99 -6.51
N GLY A 27 2.57 -8.83 -6.47
CA GLY A 27 3.89 -8.47 -5.93
C GLY A 27 4.56 -7.33 -6.68
N VAL A 28 4.53 -7.35 -8.02
CA VAL A 28 5.05 -6.26 -8.86
C VAL A 28 4.28 -4.97 -8.63
N VAL A 29 2.94 -5.03 -8.55
CA VAL A 29 2.09 -3.86 -8.23
C VAL A 29 2.51 -3.28 -6.88
N THR A 30 2.55 -4.09 -5.84
CA THR A 30 2.90 -3.66 -4.49
C THR A 30 4.28 -3.01 -4.45
N LEU A 31 5.28 -3.67 -5.02
CA LEU A 31 6.65 -3.15 -5.07
C LEU A 31 6.72 -1.79 -5.77
N THR A 32 6.15 -1.68 -6.97
CA THR A 32 6.23 -0.46 -7.78
C THR A 32 5.41 0.69 -7.19
N VAL A 33 4.26 0.41 -6.58
CA VAL A 33 3.44 1.38 -5.86
C VAL A 33 4.20 1.95 -4.66
N PHE A 34 4.80 1.10 -3.83
CA PHE A 34 5.56 1.58 -2.66
C PHE A 34 6.84 2.29 -3.05
N LEU A 35 7.56 1.85 -4.08
CA LEU A 35 8.71 2.58 -4.62
C LEU A 35 8.32 3.98 -5.11
N THR A 36 7.18 4.09 -5.80
CA THR A 36 6.66 5.38 -6.28
C THR A 36 6.28 6.29 -5.11
N HIS A 37 5.52 5.78 -4.14
CA HIS A 37 5.10 6.53 -2.96
C HIS A 37 6.30 6.99 -2.13
N GLY A 38 7.28 6.13 -1.92
CA GLY A 38 8.54 6.46 -1.24
C GLY A 38 9.36 7.52 -2.00
N ALA A 39 9.43 7.44 -3.33
CA ALA A 39 10.11 8.45 -4.14
C ALA A 39 9.38 9.81 -4.10
N ILE A 40 8.04 9.83 -4.09
CA ILE A 40 7.25 11.06 -3.87
C ILE A 40 7.54 11.63 -2.48
N PHE A 41 7.55 10.80 -1.44
CA PHE A 41 7.90 11.23 -0.08
C PHE A 41 9.30 11.82 0.00
N LEU A 42 10.29 11.16 -0.63
CA LEU A 42 11.65 11.66 -0.66
C LEU A 42 11.72 13.03 -1.38
N SER A 43 10.99 13.22 -2.48
CA SER A 43 10.92 14.50 -3.18
C SER A 43 10.25 15.60 -2.33
N LEU A 44 9.28 15.23 -1.48
CA LEU A 44 8.62 16.14 -0.55
C LEU A 44 9.54 16.61 0.58
N LYS A 45 10.48 15.75 1.01
CA LYS A 45 11.36 15.99 2.17
C LYS A 45 12.75 16.50 1.82
N THR A 46 13.11 16.58 0.55
CA THR A 46 14.42 17.04 0.11
C THR A 46 14.35 18.26 -0.82
N VAL A 47 15.51 18.88 -1.06
CA VAL A 47 15.67 19.98 -2.00
C VAL A 47 16.78 19.68 -3.02
N GLY A 48 16.90 20.52 -4.06
CA GLY A 48 17.99 20.45 -5.04
C GLY A 48 17.95 19.20 -5.92
N GLU A 49 19.12 18.59 -6.13
CA GLU A 49 19.30 17.47 -7.07
C GLU A 49 18.57 16.21 -6.63
N ILE A 50 18.58 15.90 -5.32
CA ILE A 50 17.89 14.73 -4.75
C ILE A 50 16.39 14.80 -5.04
N ARG A 51 15.77 15.97 -4.80
CA ARG A 51 14.34 16.20 -5.12
C ARG A 51 14.04 15.91 -6.60
N ASN A 52 14.86 16.43 -7.51
CA ASN A 52 14.65 16.28 -8.94
C ASN A 52 14.83 14.82 -9.40
N LYS A 53 15.84 14.12 -8.88
CA LYS A 53 16.04 12.68 -9.14
C LYS A 53 14.87 11.85 -8.62
N SER A 54 14.42 12.10 -7.39
CA SER A 54 13.29 11.40 -6.77
C SER A 54 11.98 11.59 -7.55
N ARG A 55 11.70 12.80 -8.05
CA ARG A 55 10.53 13.06 -8.90
C ARG A 55 10.57 12.28 -10.22
N LYS A 56 11.75 12.21 -10.86
CA LYS A 56 11.93 11.42 -12.09
C LYS A 56 11.73 9.91 -11.82
N LEU A 57 12.26 9.40 -10.71
CA LEU A 57 12.05 8.02 -10.28
C LEU A 57 10.57 7.75 -9.98
N ALA A 58 9.90 8.64 -9.24
CA ALA A 58 8.47 8.53 -8.97
C ALA A 58 7.64 8.45 -10.25
N THR A 59 7.96 9.26 -11.27
CA THR A 59 7.25 9.19 -12.55
C THR A 59 7.51 7.86 -13.26
N ARG A 60 8.77 7.40 -13.32
CA ARG A 60 9.12 6.15 -14.02
C ARG A 60 8.46 4.94 -13.36
N TYR A 61 8.66 4.75 -12.05
CA TYR A 61 8.03 3.64 -11.31
C TYR A 61 6.52 3.78 -11.24
N GLY A 62 6.00 5.01 -11.18
CA GLY A 62 4.56 5.27 -11.18
C GLY A 62 3.86 4.89 -12.47
N LEU A 63 4.51 5.04 -13.63
CA LEU A 63 3.98 4.53 -14.90
C LEU A 63 4.00 3.01 -14.96
N VAL A 64 5.09 2.37 -14.50
CA VAL A 64 5.15 0.91 -14.40
C VAL A 64 4.06 0.39 -13.47
N ALA A 65 3.90 1.03 -12.30
CA ALA A 65 2.84 0.70 -11.33
C ALA A 65 1.44 0.85 -11.95
N ALA A 66 1.21 1.90 -12.74
CA ALA A 66 -0.08 2.11 -13.41
C ALA A 66 -0.42 0.95 -14.37
N VAL A 67 0.54 0.54 -15.21
CA VAL A 67 0.33 -0.58 -16.15
C VAL A 67 0.10 -1.88 -15.38
N ALA A 68 0.94 -2.19 -14.40
CA ALA A 68 0.82 -3.40 -13.60
C ALA A 68 -0.50 -3.42 -12.80
N ALA A 69 -0.91 -2.29 -12.18
CA ALA A 69 -2.15 -2.19 -11.43
C ALA A 69 -3.38 -2.34 -12.32
N VAL A 70 -3.41 -1.72 -13.51
CA VAL A 70 -4.51 -1.89 -14.46
C VAL A 70 -4.63 -3.35 -14.88
N SER A 71 -3.53 -4.01 -15.22
CA SER A 71 -3.52 -5.44 -15.57
C SER A 71 -4.05 -6.30 -14.41
N TYR A 72 -3.62 -6.02 -13.18
CA TYR A 72 -4.07 -6.71 -11.98
C TYR A 72 -5.57 -6.50 -11.71
N LEU A 73 -6.06 -5.25 -11.80
CA LEU A 73 -7.48 -4.93 -11.59
C LEU A 73 -8.39 -5.55 -12.65
N ILE A 74 -7.97 -5.54 -13.93
CA ILE A 74 -8.73 -6.21 -15.00
C ILE A 74 -8.83 -7.72 -14.72
N TRP A 75 -7.73 -8.35 -14.32
CA TRP A 75 -7.74 -9.76 -13.95
C TRP A 75 -8.69 -10.02 -12.78
N THR A 76 -8.60 -9.22 -11.72
CA THR A 76 -9.44 -9.32 -10.52
C THR A 76 -10.93 -9.19 -10.84
N ILE A 77 -11.33 -8.17 -11.62
CA ILE A 77 -12.73 -7.94 -12.02
C ILE A 77 -13.29 -9.13 -12.82
N ASN A 78 -12.49 -9.71 -13.71
CA ASN A 78 -12.91 -10.86 -14.49
C ASN A 78 -13.03 -12.15 -13.68
N SER A 79 -12.22 -12.29 -12.62
CA SER A 79 -12.23 -13.47 -11.76
C SER A 79 -13.35 -13.48 -10.72
N MET A 80 -14.01 -12.34 -10.44
CA MET A 80 -15.01 -12.18 -9.38
C MET A 80 -16.29 -11.52 -9.86
N PRO A 81 -17.16 -12.24 -10.62
CA PRO A 81 -18.33 -11.65 -11.25
C PRO A 81 -19.41 -11.15 -10.29
N GLU A 82 -19.48 -11.69 -9.05
CA GLU A 82 -20.57 -11.40 -8.11
C GLU A 82 -20.48 -10.01 -7.44
N LYS A 83 -19.29 -9.42 -7.34
CA LYS A 83 -19.04 -8.14 -6.65
C LYS A 83 -18.66 -6.98 -7.59
N LYS A 84 -18.95 -7.11 -8.89
CA LYS A 84 -18.46 -6.17 -9.92
C LYS A 84 -18.72 -4.70 -9.64
N GLY A 85 -19.87 -4.33 -9.05
CA GLY A 85 -20.24 -2.92 -8.86
C GLY A 85 -19.30 -2.18 -7.90
N LEU A 86 -19.10 -2.72 -6.70
CA LEU A 86 -18.24 -2.10 -5.68
C LEU A 86 -16.76 -2.18 -6.06
N VAL A 87 -16.31 -3.33 -6.58
CA VAL A 87 -14.94 -3.52 -7.08
C VAL A 87 -14.64 -2.52 -8.18
N LEU A 88 -15.54 -2.35 -9.17
CA LEU A 88 -15.37 -1.38 -10.24
C LEU A 88 -15.28 0.07 -9.71
N PHE A 89 -16.14 0.44 -8.76
CA PHE A 89 -16.11 1.76 -8.13
C PHE A 89 -14.78 2.03 -7.43
N LEU A 90 -14.31 1.09 -6.61
CA LEU A 90 -13.03 1.22 -5.89
C LEU A 90 -11.85 1.23 -6.86
N SER A 91 -11.87 0.37 -7.89
CA SER A 91 -10.84 0.35 -8.94
C SER A 91 -10.75 1.68 -9.71
N ILE A 92 -11.89 2.30 -10.02
CA ILE A 92 -11.93 3.64 -10.65
C ILE A 92 -11.33 4.69 -9.70
N LEU A 93 -11.69 4.63 -8.41
CA LEU A 93 -11.13 5.54 -7.39
C LEU A 93 -9.61 5.41 -7.29
N VAL A 94 -9.08 4.16 -7.28
CA VAL A 94 -7.64 3.88 -7.31
C VAL A 94 -6.99 4.50 -8.54
N ALA A 95 -7.55 4.23 -9.73
CA ALA A 95 -7.00 4.72 -11.00
C ALA A 95 -6.98 6.26 -11.05
N LEU A 96 -8.09 6.91 -10.71
CA LEU A 96 -8.18 8.37 -10.71
C LEU A 96 -7.22 9.01 -9.70
N SER A 97 -7.15 8.47 -8.48
CA SER A 97 -6.23 8.94 -7.46
C SER A 97 -4.77 8.76 -7.86
N TRP A 98 -4.43 7.63 -8.51
CA TRP A 98 -3.08 7.37 -8.99
C TRP A 98 -2.67 8.31 -10.12
N VAL A 99 -3.54 8.51 -11.10
CA VAL A 99 -3.32 9.49 -12.19
C VAL A 99 -3.15 10.89 -11.61
N ALA A 100 -4.01 11.30 -10.67
CA ALA A 100 -3.88 12.60 -9.98
C ALA A 100 -2.53 12.72 -9.26
N ALA A 101 -2.06 11.66 -8.59
CA ALA A 101 -0.74 11.66 -7.94
C ALA A 101 0.39 11.89 -8.94
N LEU A 102 0.38 11.21 -10.09
CA LEU A 102 1.40 11.38 -11.13
C LEU A 102 1.35 12.76 -11.78
N VAL A 103 0.15 13.29 -12.05
CA VAL A 103 -0.03 14.65 -12.57
C VAL A 103 0.48 15.70 -11.58
N MET A 104 0.18 15.54 -10.28
CA MET A 104 0.68 16.48 -9.25
C MET A 104 2.20 16.36 -9.08
N ASN A 105 2.77 15.16 -9.16
CA ASN A 105 4.22 14.97 -9.17
C ASN A 105 4.87 15.68 -10.38
N TYR A 106 4.29 15.54 -11.57
CA TYR A 106 4.76 16.24 -12.76
C TYR A 106 4.70 17.77 -12.60
N ARG A 107 3.62 18.29 -12.00
CA ARG A 107 3.41 19.72 -11.73
C ARG A 107 4.22 20.27 -10.54
N SER A 108 5.16 19.50 -9.99
CA SER A 108 5.98 19.89 -8.82
C SER A 108 5.18 20.19 -7.54
N ARG A 109 3.99 19.62 -7.42
CA ARG A 109 3.13 19.73 -6.23
C ARG A 109 3.23 18.46 -5.39
N GLU A 110 4.40 18.22 -4.81
CA GLU A 110 4.73 16.96 -4.14
C GLU A 110 3.80 16.63 -2.97
N GLY A 111 3.31 17.64 -2.24
CA GLY A 111 2.35 17.43 -1.14
C GLY A 111 1.05 16.82 -1.62
N TRP A 112 0.47 17.34 -2.72
CA TRP A 112 -0.72 16.76 -3.32
C TRP A 112 -0.46 15.39 -3.96
N ALA A 113 0.70 15.21 -4.59
CA ALA A 113 1.11 13.91 -5.12
C ALA A 113 1.17 12.86 -4.01
N PHE A 114 1.70 13.22 -2.84
CA PHE A 114 1.75 12.33 -1.67
C PHE A 114 0.34 11.96 -1.15
N ILE A 115 -0.55 12.95 -1.01
CA ILE A 115 -1.93 12.72 -0.56
C ILE A 115 -2.67 11.80 -1.54
N PHE A 116 -2.63 12.10 -2.84
CA PHE A 116 -3.33 11.28 -3.83
C PHE A 116 -2.76 9.87 -3.94
N SER A 117 -1.45 9.68 -3.83
CA SER A 117 -0.85 8.34 -3.80
C SER A 117 -1.23 7.57 -2.53
N ALA A 118 -1.33 8.24 -1.38
CA ALA A 118 -1.82 7.62 -0.13
C ALA A 118 -3.29 7.19 -0.24
N VAL A 119 -4.16 8.04 -0.83
CA VAL A 119 -5.56 7.71 -1.09
C VAL A 119 -5.67 6.52 -2.05
N ALA A 120 -4.86 6.49 -3.11
CA ALA A 120 -4.83 5.36 -4.04
C ALA A 120 -4.42 4.06 -3.36
N ILE A 121 -3.39 4.08 -2.50
CA ILE A 121 -2.95 2.91 -1.74
C ILE A 121 -4.06 2.43 -0.79
N LEU A 122 -4.68 3.36 -0.04
CA LEU A 122 -5.77 3.03 0.87
C LEU A 122 -6.96 2.39 0.13
N ALA A 123 -7.40 3.02 -0.96
CA ALA A 123 -8.50 2.51 -1.78
C ALA A 123 -8.16 1.13 -2.38
N PHE A 124 -6.92 0.92 -2.83
CA PHE A 124 -6.45 -0.36 -3.35
C PHE A 124 -6.48 -1.46 -2.28
N VAL A 125 -6.02 -1.16 -1.07
CA VAL A 125 -6.07 -2.11 0.06
C VAL A 125 -7.52 -2.47 0.41
N VAL A 126 -8.41 -1.46 0.48
CA VAL A 126 -9.85 -1.70 0.73
C VAL A 126 -10.47 -2.55 -0.37
N ASP A 127 -10.12 -2.32 -1.65
CA ASP A 127 -10.60 -3.10 -2.79
C ASP A 127 -10.16 -4.57 -2.69
N LEU A 128 -8.89 -4.81 -2.37
CA LEU A 128 -8.36 -6.17 -2.17
C LEU A 128 -9.11 -6.94 -1.07
N PHE A 129 -9.31 -6.32 0.08
CA PHE A 129 -10.06 -6.95 1.18
C PHE A 129 -11.54 -7.15 0.83
N ASN A 130 -12.14 -6.21 0.09
CA ASN A 130 -13.52 -6.37 -0.37
C ASN A 130 -13.68 -7.52 -1.37
N VAL A 131 -12.75 -7.67 -2.30
CA VAL A 131 -12.71 -8.79 -3.24
C VAL A 131 -12.57 -10.12 -2.51
N LEU A 132 -11.69 -10.16 -1.53
CA LEU A 132 -11.38 -11.40 -0.81
C LEU A 132 -12.50 -11.83 0.15
N TYR A 133 -13.18 -10.87 0.79
CA TYR A 133 -14.24 -11.14 1.78
C TYR A 133 -15.38 -12.03 1.22
N PRO A 134 -15.88 -13.05 1.97
CA PRO A 134 -15.49 -13.47 3.32
C PRO A 134 -14.32 -14.44 3.38
N ARG A 135 -13.68 -14.73 2.26
CA ARG A 135 -12.55 -15.65 2.17
C ARG A 135 -11.28 -14.98 2.69
N VAL A 136 -10.48 -15.73 3.42
CA VAL A 136 -9.12 -15.36 3.85
C VAL A 136 -8.10 -15.94 2.88
N MET A 137 -8.30 -17.21 2.50
CA MET A 137 -7.48 -17.88 1.51
C MET A 137 -8.37 -18.78 0.65
N PRO A 138 -8.59 -18.42 -0.64
CA PRO A 138 -9.36 -19.26 -1.56
C PRO A 138 -8.57 -20.51 -1.94
N SER A 139 -9.26 -21.66 -1.95
CA SER A 139 -8.71 -22.91 -2.47
C SER A 139 -8.68 -22.89 -4.01
N SER A 140 -7.64 -23.45 -4.59
CA SER A 140 -7.55 -23.66 -6.04
C SER A 140 -8.22 -24.96 -6.50
N ILE A 141 -8.74 -25.77 -5.59
CA ILE A 141 -9.35 -27.06 -5.88
C ILE A 141 -10.86 -26.95 -5.89
N ASP A 142 -11.46 -26.52 -4.78
CA ASP A 142 -12.91 -26.39 -4.62
C ASP A 142 -13.22 -25.29 -3.60
N SER A 143 -14.23 -24.47 -3.86
CA SER A 143 -14.64 -23.37 -2.98
C SER A 143 -15.12 -23.83 -1.58
N LYS A 144 -15.54 -25.10 -1.43
CA LYS A 144 -15.89 -25.67 -0.11
C LYS A 144 -14.70 -25.78 0.84
N PHE A 145 -13.48 -25.77 0.29
CA PHE A 145 -12.23 -25.80 1.05
C PHE A 145 -11.64 -24.40 1.28
N ASP A 146 -12.37 -23.34 0.94
CA ASP A 146 -11.92 -21.98 1.20
C ASP A 146 -11.76 -21.74 2.71
N LEU A 147 -10.64 -21.15 3.10
CA LEU A 147 -10.50 -20.58 4.42
C LEU A 147 -11.23 -19.26 4.46
N THR A 148 -12.22 -19.17 5.34
CA THR A 148 -13.07 -17.98 5.53
C THR A 148 -12.85 -17.36 6.91
N ILE A 149 -13.33 -16.15 7.10
CA ILE A 149 -13.35 -15.50 8.43
C ILE A 149 -14.18 -16.28 9.47
N PHE A 150 -15.01 -17.24 9.03
CA PHE A 150 -15.86 -18.03 9.94
C PHE A 150 -15.20 -19.35 10.38
N ASN A 151 -14.38 -19.96 9.52
CA ASN A 151 -13.76 -21.26 9.80
C ASN A 151 -12.26 -21.19 10.12
N ALA A 152 -11.61 -20.02 9.88
CA ALA A 152 -10.18 -19.81 10.09
C ALA A 152 -9.85 -18.70 11.09
N SER A 153 -10.87 -18.06 11.69
CA SER A 153 -10.63 -17.04 12.70
C SER A 153 -10.25 -17.66 14.06
N SER A 154 -9.57 -16.86 14.86
CA SER A 154 -9.23 -17.21 16.25
C SER A 154 -10.49 -17.26 17.14
N THR A 155 -10.33 -17.72 18.37
CA THR A 155 -11.46 -17.78 19.33
C THR A 155 -12.00 -16.39 19.66
N ASP A 156 -13.30 -16.31 20.03
CA ASP A 156 -13.96 -15.06 20.41
C ASP A 156 -13.22 -14.27 21.50
N TYR A 157 -12.64 -14.98 22.46
CA TYR A 157 -11.84 -14.36 23.53
C TYR A 157 -10.61 -13.66 22.95
N THR A 158 -9.87 -14.34 22.06
CA THR A 158 -8.69 -13.78 21.41
C THR A 158 -9.05 -12.57 20.55
N LEU A 159 -10.11 -12.69 19.74
CA LEU A 159 -10.58 -11.59 18.89
C LEU A 159 -11.00 -10.35 19.71
N LYS A 160 -11.72 -10.53 20.82
CA LYS A 160 -12.09 -9.45 21.73
C LYS A 160 -10.86 -8.79 22.34
N THR A 161 -9.92 -9.59 22.85
CA THR A 161 -8.68 -9.07 23.44
C THR A 161 -7.87 -8.29 22.41
N MET A 162 -7.68 -8.82 21.20
CA MET A 162 -6.99 -8.13 20.12
C MET A 162 -7.69 -6.83 19.72
N THR A 163 -9.02 -6.82 19.66
CA THR A 163 -9.81 -5.62 19.35
C THR A 163 -9.61 -4.52 20.39
N VAL A 164 -9.69 -4.86 21.68
CA VAL A 164 -9.46 -3.89 22.76
C VAL A 164 -8.05 -3.29 22.68
N VAL A 165 -7.03 -4.14 22.52
CA VAL A 165 -5.64 -3.68 22.37
C VAL A 165 -5.49 -2.79 21.13
N ALA A 166 -6.05 -3.18 19.99
CA ALA A 166 -5.97 -2.40 18.76
C ALA A 166 -6.65 -1.02 18.90
N VAL A 167 -7.84 -0.95 19.53
CA VAL A 167 -8.57 0.30 19.73
C VAL A 167 -7.80 1.27 20.62
N ILE A 168 -7.04 0.78 21.59
CA ILE A 168 -6.22 1.62 22.48
C ILE A 168 -4.89 2.00 21.81
N MET A 169 -4.18 1.01 21.25
CA MET A 169 -2.82 1.21 20.77
C MET A 169 -2.76 1.94 19.43
N THR A 170 -3.75 1.72 18.54
CA THR A 170 -3.74 2.37 17.22
C THR A 170 -3.81 3.89 17.30
N PRO A 171 -4.74 4.52 18.07
CA PRO A 171 -4.74 5.97 18.24
C PRO A 171 -3.43 6.50 18.85
N LEU A 172 -2.85 5.80 19.81
CA LEU A 172 -1.60 6.20 20.45
C LEU A 172 -0.43 6.21 19.45
N VAL A 173 -0.34 5.17 18.61
CA VAL A 173 0.68 5.10 17.54
C VAL A 173 0.45 6.20 16.50
N LEU A 174 -0.82 6.46 16.10
CA LEU A 174 -1.14 7.52 15.15
C LEU A 174 -0.78 8.92 15.67
N ILE A 175 -1.03 9.20 16.94
CA ILE A 175 -0.64 10.46 17.59
C ILE A 175 0.89 10.60 17.60
N TYR A 176 1.60 9.55 18.04
CA TYR A 176 3.07 9.53 18.03
C TYR A 176 3.65 9.74 16.64
N GLN A 177 3.13 9.04 15.63
CA GLN A 177 3.56 9.21 14.25
C GLN A 177 3.26 10.62 13.73
N GLY A 178 2.05 11.13 13.97
CA GLY A 178 1.68 12.49 13.60
C GLY A 178 2.61 13.53 14.21
N TRP A 179 2.95 13.38 15.48
CA TRP A 179 3.91 14.24 16.18
C TRP A 179 5.31 14.14 15.55
N THR A 180 5.78 12.95 15.26
CA THR A 180 7.07 12.74 14.58
C THR A 180 7.11 13.41 13.21
N TYR A 181 6.07 13.25 12.40
CA TYR A 181 5.97 13.94 11.11
C TYR A 181 5.92 15.46 11.25
N TRP A 182 5.28 15.98 12.29
CA TRP A 182 5.22 17.41 12.58
C TRP A 182 6.58 17.97 13.00
N VAL A 183 7.32 17.26 13.85
CA VAL A 183 8.69 17.66 14.29
C VAL A 183 9.63 17.70 13.09
N PHE A 184 9.65 16.64 12.26
CA PHE A 184 10.53 16.52 11.10
C PHE A 184 9.89 17.02 9.79
N ARG A 185 9.03 18.05 9.86
CA ARG A 185 8.35 18.56 8.68
C ARG A 185 9.24 19.37 7.73
N LYS A 186 10.39 19.89 8.22
CA LYS A 186 11.32 20.69 7.39
C LYS A 186 11.97 19.81 6.31
N ARG A 187 12.33 20.43 5.18
CA ARG A 187 13.05 19.76 4.10
C ARG A 187 14.54 19.69 4.41
N VAL A 188 15.20 18.62 4.01
CA VAL A 188 16.63 18.38 4.20
C VAL A 188 17.38 18.74 2.91
N SER A 189 18.48 19.49 3.02
CA SER A 189 19.38 19.84 1.91
C SER A 189 20.59 18.92 1.87
N ALA A 190 21.26 18.82 0.71
CA ALA A 190 22.51 18.07 0.57
C ALA A 190 23.63 18.65 1.47
N ASP A 191 23.63 19.96 1.68
CA ASP A 191 24.61 20.62 2.57
C ASP A 191 24.43 20.21 4.05
N GLN A 192 23.19 20.05 4.51
CA GLN A 192 22.91 19.54 5.86
C GLN A 192 23.32 18.06 6.03
N ILE A 193 23.29 17.27 4.95
CA ILE A 193 23.77 15.90 4.98
C ILE A 193 25.31 15.85 5.04
N ALA A 194 25.97 16.76 4.31
CA ALA A 194 27.42 16.85 4.28
C ALA A 194 28.02 17.40 5.61
N HIS A 195 27.22 18.19 6.33
CA HIS A 195 27.62 18.85 7.59
C HIS A 195 26.66 18.47 8.73
N PRO A 196 26.73 17.23 9.27
CA PRO A 196 25.78 16.71 10.28
C PRO A 196 25.84 17.49 11.61
N GLU A 197 26.88 18.27 11.86
CA GLU A 197 26.99 19.21 12.99
C GLU A 197 25.97 20.36 12.92
N ARG A 198 25.41 20.63 11.74
CA ARG A 198 24.29 21.56 11.53
C ARG A 198 22.99 20.79 11.65
N GLY A 199 22.52 20.55 12.86
CA GLY A 199 21.33 19.75 13.12
C GLY A 199 20.10 20.16 12.28
N VAL A 200 19.29 19.20 11.88
CA VAL A 200 18.04 19.42 11.09
C VAL A 200 17.05 20.33 11.84
N LEU A 201 17.17 20.45 13.14
CA LEU A 201 16.34 21.29 14.01
C LEU A 201 16.85 22.75 14.12
N ASP A 202 18.12 23.02 13.79
CA ASP A 202 18.75 24.35 13.82
C ASP A 202 18.38 25.25 12.61
N GLY A 203 17.26 24.99 11.96
CA GLY A 203 16.85 25.62 10.72
C GLY A 203 16.61 27.15 10.74
N ASP A 204 16.92 27.86 11.82
CA ASP A 204 16.78 29.32 11.89
C ASP A 204 18.05 30.08 11.42
N LYS A 205 19.12 29.38 11.01
CA LYS A 205 20.39 29.99 10.58
C LYS A 205 20.74 29.75 9.11
N LEU A 206 19.83 29.26 8.27
CA LEU A 206 20.07 29.13 6.84
C LEU A 206 19.56 30.39 6.12
N PRO A 207 20.39 31.05 5.28
CA PRO A 207 19.88 32.07 4.35
C PRO A 207 18.90 31.40 3.36
N LEU A 208 17.80 32.10 3.06
CA LEU A 208 16.76 31.74 2.11
C LEU A 208 17.31 31.52 0.71
#